data_f26a98875c7b9b7e437cfba9b180d407
#
_entry.id   f26a98875c7b9b7e437cfba9b180d407
#
_cell.length_a   1.000
_cell.length_b   1.000
_cell.length_c   1.000
_cell.angle_alpha   90.00
_cell.angle_beta   90.00
_cell.angle_gamma   90.00
#
_symmetry.space_group_name_H-M   'P 1'
#
loop_
_entity.id
_entity.type
_entity.pdbx_description
1 polymer ?
#
loop_
_entity_poly.entity_id
_entity_poly.type
_entity_poly.pdbx_seq_one_letter_code
_entity_poly.pdbx_strand_id
1 'polypeptide(L)'
;ASYSTMNGRHTSELMTMPEGPMRDFVRVIGAAVDRYRKTVPVDPGHPWLAQRPDKTKLVGWSVVMDSQGHQLSHIHPSGWLSGVYYPKLPDVIADDDPAHEGWIEFGRTTDHYFGSQAPEVHLIKPREGLMVLFPSYFYHRTIPFTSDQHRISIAFDVVPVL
;
A
#
# COMPACT_ATOMS: atom_id res chain seq x y z
N ALA A 1 -1.41 -4.60 12.42
CA ALA A 1 -1.81 -3.93 11.17
C ALA A 1 -3.15 -3.18 11.28
N SER A 2 -3.99 -3.48 12.27
CA SER A 2 -5.31 -2.84 12.44
C SER A 2 -5.27 -1.43 13.04
N TYR A 3 -4.17 -1.03 13.66
CA TYR A 3 -4.09 0.24 14.41
C TYR A 3 -3.91 1.49 13.54
N SER A 4 -3.58 1.36 12.27
CA SER A 4 -3.42 2.50 11.37
C SER A 4 -4.72 2.92 10.68
N THR A 5 -5.72 2.03 10.58
CA THR A 5 -6.96 2.30 9.87
C THR A 5 -8.01 2.91 10.79
N MET A 6 -8.53 4.06 10.37
CA MET A 6 -9.62 4.79 11.02
C MET A 6 -10.86 4.76 10.12
N ASN A 7 -12.04 4.58 10.70
CA ASN A 7 -13.32 4.48 9.99
C ASN A 7 -13.28 3.52 8.79
N GLY A 8 -12.72 2.34 9.02
CA GLY A 8 -12.60 1.29 8.00
C GLY A 8 -12.53 -0.10 8.61
N ARG A 9 -12.69 -1.08 7.75
CA ARG A 9 -12.69 -2.51 8.09
C ARG A 9 -11.64 -3.24 7.26
N HIS A 10 -11.01 -4.25 7.86
CA HIS A 10 -10.09 -5.16 7.17
C HIS A 10 -10.73 -6.54 7.01
N THR A 11 -10.39 -7.21 5.91
CA THR A 11 -10.63 -8.65 5.79
C THR A 11 -9.50 -9.45 6.46
N SER A 12 -9.70 -10.74 6.58
CA SER A 12 -8.63 -11.72 6.86
C SER A 12 -7.70 -11.87 5.64
N GLU A 13 -6.70 -12.73 5.78
CA GLU A 13 -5.74 -13.06 4.72
C GLU A 13 -6.42 -13.48 3.40
N LEU A 14 -6.07 -12.84 2.30
CA LEU A 14 -6.66 -13.07 0.97
C LEU A 14 -5.78 -13.92 0.05
N MET A 15 -4.47 -13.95 0.28
CA MET A 15 -3.52 -14.55 -0.67
C MET A 15 -3.57 -16.08 -0.67
N THR A 16 -4.19 -16.69 0.33
CA THR A 16 -4.39 -18.13 0.49
C THR A 16 -5.80 -18.61 0.11
N MET A 17 -6.59 -17.76 -0.52
CA MET A 17 -7.94 -18.11 -0.97
C MET A 17 -7.91 -19.28 -1.98
N PRO A 18 -8.96 -20.15 -1.97
CA PRO A 18 -9.07 -21.24 -2.93
C PRO A 18 -9.24 -20.73 -4.37
N GLU A 19 -9.24 -21.64 -5.34
CA GLU A 19 -9.42 -21.29 -6.75
C GLU A 19 -10.67 -20.41 -6.97
N GLY A 20 -10.52 -19.42 -7.85
CA GLY A 20 -11.55 -18.42 -8.15
C GLY A 20 -10.93 -17.07 -8.50
N PRO A 21 -11.78 -16.03 -8.68
CA PRO A 21 -11.30 -14.69 -9.09
C PRO A 21 -10.21 -14.10 -8.21
N MET A 22 -10.27 -14.34 -6.90
CA MET A 22 -9.23 -13.86 -5.97
C MET A 22 -7.90 -14.60 -6.21
N ARG A 23 -7.96 -15.89 -6.49
CA ARG A 23 -6.74 -16.66 -6.81
C ARG A 23 -6.11 -16.19 -8.11
N ASP A 24 -6.91 -15.86 -9.11
CA ASP A 24 -6.43 -15.28 -10.37
C ASP A 24 -5.80 -13.92 -10.14
N PHE A 25 -6.38 -13.09 -9.27
CA PHE A 25 -5.82 -11.81 -8.90
C PHE A 25 -4.48 -11.94 -8.16
N VAL A 26 -4.33 -12.94 -7.29
CA VAL A 26 -3.03 -13.25 -6.65
C VAL A 26 -1.95 -13.55 -7.71
N ARG A 27 -2.29 -14.25 -8.79
CA ARG A 27 -1.37 -14.49 -9.91
C ARG A 27 -0.97 -13.19 -10.62
N VAL A 28 -1.90 -12.26 -10.78
CA VAL A 28 -1.62 -10.92 -11.35
C VAL A 28 -0.66 -10.14 -10.45
N ILE A 29 -0.88 -10.15 -9.14
CA ILE A 29 0.03 -9.52 -8.17
C ILE A 29 1.42 -10.16 -8.28
N GLY A 30 1.50 -11.49 -8.28
CA GLY A 30 2.78 -12.21 -8.41
C GLY A 30 3.55 -11.82 -9.66
N ALA A 31 2.88 -11.74 -10.80
CA ALA A 31 3.49 -11.30 -12.06
C ALA A 31 3.98 -9.85 -12.01
N ALA A 32 3.23 -8.94 -11.38
CA ALA A 32 3.64 -7.55 -11.21
C ALA A 32 4.88 -7.43 -10.31
N VAL A 33 4.90 -8.16 -9.20
CA VAL A 33 6.05 -8.23 -8.27
C VAL A 33 7.29 -8.77 -8.99
N ASP A 34 7.16 -9.86 -9.74
CA ASP A 34 8.28 -10.45 -10.49
C ASP A 34 8.84 -9.49 -11.53
N ARG A 35 7.98 -8.77 -12.23
CA ARG A 35 8.39 -7.72 -13.18
C ARG A 35 9.13 -6.61 -12.46
N TYR A 36 8.61 -6.11 -11.37
CA TYR A 36 9.26 -5.08 -10.57
C TYR A 36 10.64 -5.52 -10.09
N ARG A 37 10.75 -6.74 -9.56
CA ARG A 37 12.03 -7.31 -9.09
C ARG A 37 13.10 -7.36 -10.18
N LYS A 38 12.72 -7.52 -11.44
CA LYS A 38 13.65 -7.52 -12.59
C LYS A 38 14.13 -6.13 -12.97
N THR A 39 13.36 -5.09 -12.65
CA THR A 39 13.70 -3.69 -12.95
C THR A 39 14.52 -3.02 -11.84
N VAL A 40 14.45 -3.54 -10.62
CA VAL A 40 15.17 -3.01 -9.47
C VAL A 40 16.67 -3.30 -9.61
N PRO A 41 17.54 -2.30 -9.50
CA PRO A 41 18.98 -2.49 -9.65
C PRO A 41 19.56 -3.39 -8.55
N VAL A 42 20.72 -3.97 -8.84
CA VAL A 42 21.53 -4.66 -7.84
C VAL A 42 22.51 -3.63 -7.28
N ASP A 43 22.36 -3.29 -6.02
CA ASP A 43 23.23 -2.36 -5.31
C ASP A 43 23.48 -2.85 -3.88
N PRO A 44 24.65 -3.49 -3.63
CA PRO A 44 24.98 -3.97 -2.30
C PRO A 44 25.22 -2.84 -1.28
N GLY A 45 25.46 -1.62 -1.74
CA GLY A 45 25.63 -0.44 -0.88
C GLY A 45 24.31 0.18 -0.42
N HIS A 46 23.19 -0.15 -1.07
CA HIS A 46 21.90 0.38 -0.69
C HIS A 46 21.19 -0.57 0.29
N PRO A 47 20.81 -0.10 1.51
CA PRO A 47 20.30 -0.97 2.57
C PRO A 47 19.10 -1.86 2.15
N TRP A 48 18.16 -1.33 1.40
CA TRP A 48 16.99 -2.08 0.95
C TRP A 48 17.30 -3.02 -0.21
N LEU A 49 18.07 -2.57 -1.21
CA LEU A 49 18.45 -3.38 -2.38
C LEU A 49 19.36 -4.54 -1.98
N ALA A 50 20.25 -4.31 -1.03
CA ALA A 50 21.12 -5.36 -0.48
C ALA A 50 20.35 -6.46 0.25
N GLN A 51 19.17 -6.18 0.76
CA GLN A 51 18.31 -7.12 1.48
C GLN A 51 17.27 -7.79 0.58
N ARG A 52 17.42 -7.70 -0.73
CA ARG A 52 16.50 -8.35 -1.68
C ARG A 52 16.40 -9.85 -1.40
N PRO A 53 15.24 -10.37 -1.02
CA PRO A 53 15.10 -11.77 -0.64
C PRO A 53 15.08 -12.70 -1.87
N ASP A 54 15.67 -13.86 -1.76
CA ASP A 54 15.62 -14.91 -2.79
C ASP A 54 14.23 -15.56 -2.85
N LYS A 55 13.67 -15.85 -1.69
CA LYS A 55 12.35 -16.48 -1.54
C LYS A 55 11.40 -15.55 -0.81
N THR A 56 10.18 -15.49 -1.30
CA THR A 56 9.13 -14.63 -0.74
C THR A 56 7.79 -15.35 -0.72
N LYS A 57 6.91 -14.86 0.16
CA LYS A 57 5.48 -15.17 0.14
C LYS A 57 4.68 -13.87 0.07
N LEU A 58 3.48 -13.94 -0.49
CA LEU A 58 2.52 -12.85 -0.48
C LEU A 58 1.60 -12.98 0.73
N VAL A 59 1.39 -11.88 1.42
CA VAL A 59 0.39 -11.70 2.48
C VAL A 59 -0.46 -10.51 2.11
N GLY A 60 -1.78 -10.58 2.24
CA GLY A 60 -2.62 -9.47 1.81
C GLY A 60 -4.02 -9.49 2.38
N TRP A 61 -4.63 -8.32 2.37
CA TRP A 61 -5.96 -8.06 2.93
C TRP A 61 -6.65 -6.94 2.16
N SER A 62 -7.96 -6.92 2.23
CA SER A 62 -8.77 -5.81 1.74
C SER A 62 -9.05 -4.82 2.85
N VAL A 63 -9.07 -3.54 2.50
CA VAL A 63 -9.46 -2.43 3.37
C VAL A 63 -10.66 -1.73 2.77
N VAL A 64 -11.78 -1.71 3.50
CA VAL A 64 -12.99 -0.99 3.12
C VAL A 64 -13.15 0.20 4.05
N MET A 65 -13.11 1.40 3.50
CA MET A 65 -13.25 2.65 4.24
C MET A 65 -14.59 3.31 3.94
N ASP A 66 -15.24 3.76 5.00
CA ASP A 66 -16.40 4.65 4.96
C ASP A 66 -15.95 6.11 4.94
N SER A 67 -16.91 7.05 4.91
CA SER A 67 -16.60 8.49 4.96
C SER A 67 -15.69 8.85 6.14
N GLN A 68 -14.73 9.74 5.93
CA GLN A 68 -13.64 10.08 6.85
C GLN A 68 -12.66 8.93 7.12
N GLY A 69 -12.79 7.81 6.39
CA GLY A 69 -11.84 6.72 6.46
C GLY A 69 -10.44 7.14 6.00
N HIS A 70 -9.43 6.72 6.74
CA HIS A 70 -8.04 6.97 6.42
C HIS A 70 -7.12 5.99 7.15
N GLN A 71 -5.87 5.96 6.74
CA GLN A 71 -4.82 5.27 7.46
C GLN A 71 -3.81 6.30 7.95
N LEU A 72 -3.45 6.19 9.23
CA LEU A 72 -2.36 6.97 9.83
C LEU A 72 -1.03 6.57 9.18
N SER A 73 -0.08 7.49 9.18
CA SER A 73 1.25 7.22 8.63
C SER A 73 1.90 6.01 9.32
N HIS A 74 2.32 5.03 8.53
CA HIS A 74 2.87 3.77 9.01
C HIS A 74 3.79 3.13 7.97
N ILE A 75 4.50 2.09 8.39
CA ILE A 75 5.33 1.22 7.56
C ILE A 75 4.88 -0.24 7.70
N HIS A 76 5.41 -1.12 6.87
CA HIS A 76 5.16 -2.57 6.93
C HIS A 76 6.44 -3.31 7.30
N PRO A 77 6.76 -3.45 8.60
CA PRO A 77 8.09 -3.91 9.03
C PRO A 77 8.42 -5.35 8.67
N SER A 78 7.43 -6.18 8.39
CA SER A 78 7.64 -7.59 8.01
C SER A 78 7.89 -7.79 6.51
N GLY A 79 7.62 -6.80 5.69
CA GLY A 79 7.75 -6.88 4.24
C GLY A 79 9.09 -6.34 3.73
N TRP A 80 9.47 -6.77 2.54
CA TRP A 80 10.50 -6.15 1.73
C TRP A 80 9.90 -5.16 0.74
N LEU A 81 8.84 -5.56 0.06
CA LEU A 81 8.05 -4.77 -0.87
C LEU A 81 6.59 -4.80 -0.42
N SER A 82 5.91 -3.68 -0.54
CA SER A 82 4.48 -3.54 -0.28
C SER A 82 3.77 -3.07 -1.54
N GLY A 83 2.48 -3.31 -1.60
CA GLY A 83 1.66 -2.83 -2.69
C GLY A 83 0.22 -2.58 -2.28
N VAL A 84 -0.46 -1.80 -3.10
CA VAL A 84 -1.89 -1.54 -2.99
C VAL A 84 -2.52 -1.54 -4.37
N TYR A 85 -3.69 -2.14 -4.47
CA TYR A 85 -4.54 -2.14 -5.66
C TYR A 85 -5.90 -1.55 -5.30
N TYR A 86 -6.48 -0.78 -6.21
CA TYR A 86 -7.74 -0.07 -5.99
C TYR A 86 -8.86 -0.64 -6.87
N PRO A 87 -9.69 -1.59 -6.35
CA PRO A 87 -10.82 -2.13 -7.11
C PRO A 87 -12.01 -1.17 -7.19
N LYS A 88 -12.21 -0.32 -6.16
CA LYS A 88 -13.34 0.62 -6.08
C LYS A 88 -12.96 1.88 -5.34
N LEU A 89 -13.28 3.02 -5.93
CA LEU A 89 -12.99 4.34 -5.37
C LEU A 89 -14.24 5.22 -5.38
N PRO A 90 -14.39 6.14 -4.39
CA PRO A 90 -15.45 7.12 -4.40
C PRO A 90 -15.19 8.22 -5.45
N ASP A 91 -16.25 8.78 -6.00
CA ASP A 91 -16.19 9.81 -7.05
C ASP A 91 -15.54 11.12 -6.58
N VAL A 92 -15.44 11.35 -5.27
CA VAL A 92 -14.78 12.52 -4.68
C VAL A 92 -13.28 12.59 -4.98
N ILE A 93 -12.65 11.45 -5.30
CA ILE A 93 -11.22 11.41 -5.65
C ILE A 93 -11.02 12.04 -7.03
N ALA A 94 -10.52 13.27 -7.06
CA ALA A 94 -10.40 14.10 -8.25
C ALA A 94 -8.97 14.60 -8.49
N ASP A 95 -8.64 14.93 -9.76
CA ASP A 95 -7.30 15.40 -10.15
C ASP A 95 -6.99 16.79 -9.60
N ASP A 96 -7.98 17.65 -9.50
CA ASP A 96 -7.90 19.07 -9.15
C ASP A 96 -8.31 19.36 -7.69
N ASP A 97 -8.45 18.35 -6.87
CA ASP A 97 -8.78 18.52 -5.46
C ASP A 97 -7.56 18.99 -4.66
N PRO A 98 -7.55 20.24 -4.13
CA PRO A 98 -6.43 20.74 -3.33
C PRO A 98 -6.29 20.03 -1.98
N ALA A 99 -7.34 19.39 -1.47
CA ALA A 99 -7.31 18.59 -0.24
C ALA A 99 -6.76 17.18 -0.46
N HIS A 100 -6.67 16.73 -1.70
CA HIS A 100 -6.21 15.38 -2.08
C HIS A 100 -6.99 14.27 -1.36
N GLU A 101 -8.30 14.41 -1.24
CA GLU A 101 -9.15 13.46 -0.51
C GLU A 101 -9.00 12.03 -1.05
N GLY A 102 -8.73 11.09 -0.15
CA GLY A 102 -8.55 9.68 -0.48
C GLY A 102 -7.25 9.31 -1.19
N TRP A 103 -6.35 10.27 -1.44
CA TRP A 103 -5.06 9.99 -2.05
C TRP A 103 -4.13 9.26 -1.10
N ILE A 104 -3.13 8.57 -1.64
CA ILE A 104 -2.02 8.00 -0.86
C ILE A 104 -0.86 9.00 -0.84
N GLU A 105 -0.31 9.22 0.36
CA GLU A 105 0.82 10.12 0.60
C GLU A 105 1.99 9.33 1.17
N PHE A 106 3.16 9.50 0.57
CA PHE A 106 4.41 8.91 1.02
C PHE A 106 5.32 9.97 1.65
N GLY A 107 6.16 9.56 2.61
CA GLY A 107 7.25 10.36 3.17
C GLY A 107 6.93 11.03 4.50
N ARG A 108 5.67 11.25 4.84
CA ARG A 108 5.30 11.82 6.13
C ARG A 108 5.43 10.77 7.23
N THR A 109 6.32 11.01 8.16
CA THR A 109 6.55 10.16 9.33
C THR A 109 5.46 10.34 10.39
N THR A 110 5.53 9.55 11.46
CA THR A 110 4.64 9.68 12.62
C THR A 110 4.97 10.94 13.42
N ASP A 111 4.01 11.41 14.25
CA ASP A 111 4.17 12.59 15.12
C ASP A 111 5.30 12.43 16.17
N HIS A 112 5.80 11.21 16.35
CA HIS A 112 6.91 10.91 17.27
C HIS A 112 8.30 10.97 16.61
N TYR A 113 8.39 11.35 15.35
CA TYR A 113 9.67 11.52 14.67
C TYR A 113 10.25 12.91 14.94
N PHE A 114 11.37 12.95 15.63
CA PHE A 114 12.08 14.19 16.01
C PHE A 114 13.20 14.59 15.04
N GLY A 115 12.99 14.38 13.75
CA GLY A 115 13.93 14.82 12.72
C GLY A 115 13.92 16.33 12.52
N SER A 116 15.08 16.92 12.25
CA SER A 116 15.23 18.38 12.06
C SER A 116 14.84 18.88 10.67
N GLN A 117 14.55 17.98 9.73
CA GLN A 117 14.19 18.32 8.35
C GLN A 117 12.72 18.06 8.06
N ALA A 118 12.09 18.95 7.30
CA ALA A 118 10.76 18.71 6.76
C ALA A 118 10.79 17.48 5.85
N PRO A 119 9.80 16.56 5.96
CA PRO A 119 9.76 15.38 5.12
C PRO A 119 9.51 15.76 3.65
N GLU A 120 10.18 15.09 2.75
CA GLU A 120 9.81 15.09 1.33
C GLU A 120 8.56 14.23 1.16
N VAL A 121 7.51 14.81 0.61
CA VAL A 121 6.19 14.18 0.49
C VAL A 121 5.86 13.96 -0.97
N HIS A 122 5.44 12.73 -1.31
CA HIS A 122 4.93 12.35 -2.62
C HIS A 122 3.47 11.93 -2.53
N LEU A 123 2.65 12.54 -3.37
CA LEU A 123 1.22 12.25 -3.46
C LEU A 123 0.92 11.46 -4.73
N ILE A 124 0.14 10.40 -4.62
CA ILE A 124 -0.37 9.64 -5.75
C ILE A 124 -1.89 9.62 -5.67
N LYS A 125 -2.55 10.10 -6.73
CA LYS A 125 -3.99 9.94 -6.89
C LYS A 125 -4.30 8.48 -7.23
N PRO A 126 -5.10 7.78 -6.42
CA PRO A 126 -5.55 6.44 -6.78
C PRO A 126 -6.54 6.49 -7.96
N ARG A 127 -6.54 5.44 -8.75
CA ARG A 127 -7.52 5.17 -9.82
C ARG A 127 -7.94 3.72 -9.73
N GLU A 128 -9.17 3.43 -10.09
CA GLU A 128 -9.62 2.04 -10.19
C GLU A 128 -8.74 1.27 -11.19
N GLY A 129 -8.24 0.10 -10.78
CA GLY A 129 -7.30 -0.70 -11.57
C GLY A 129 -5.83 -0.34 -11.42
N LEU A 130 -5.48 0.74 -10.71
CA LEU A 130 -4.10 1.09 -10.42
C LEU A 130 -3.53 0.18 -9.34
N MET A 131 -2.30 -0.29 -9.57
CA MET A 131 -1.47 -0.95 -8.55
C MET A 131 -0.23 -0.10 -8.30
N VAL A 132 0.05 0.19 -7.04
CA VAL A 132 1.25 0.92 -6.60
C VAL A 132 2.14 -0.04 -5.83
N LEU A 133 3.42 -0.11 -6.18
CA LEU A 133 4.43 -0.90 -5.48
C LEU A 133 5.47 0.03 -4.86
N PHE A 134 5.87 -0.26 -3.63
CA PHE A 134 6.84 0.57 -2.90
C PHE A 134 7.60 -0.26 -1.85
N PRO A 135 8.83 0.14 -1.50
CA PRO A 135 9.56 -0.48 -0.39
C PRO A 135 8.76 -0.45 0.90
N SER A 136 8.73 -1.57 1.61
CA SER A 136 7.89 -1.72 2.82
C SER A 136 8.26 -0.75 3.96
N TYR A 137 9.46 -0.18 3.93
CA TYR A 137 9.91 0.80 4.92
C TYR A 137 9.47 2.25 4.60
N PHE A 138 8.80 2.49 3.47
CA PHE A 138 8.28 3.82 3.15
C PHE A 138 7.10 4.14 4.06
N TYR A 139 7.20 5.25 4.80
CA TYR A 139 6.05 5.81 5.50
C TYR A 139 5.00 6.24 4.50
N HIS A 140 3.78 5.82 4.72
CA HIS A 140 2.64 6.17 3.89
C HIS A 140 1.36 6.26 4.70
N ARG A 141 0.42 7.07 4.20
CA ARG A 141 -0.90 7.24 4.77
C ARG A 141 -1.96 7.41 3.68
N THR A 142 -3.21 7.22 4.03
CA THR A 142 -4.36 7.62 3.21
C THR A 142 -4.93 8.92 3.77
N ILE A 143 -5.12 9.92 2.91
CA ILE A 143 -5.75 11.19 3.28
C ILE A 143 -7.26 10.96 3.46
N PRO A 144 -7.89 11.49 4.53
CA PRO A 144 -9.32 11.35 4.75
C PRO A 144 -10.14 11.88 3.57
N PHE A 145 -11.29 11.29 3.33
CA PHE A 145 -12.25 11.70 2.29
C PHE A 145 -13.66 11.79 2.86
N THR A 146 -14.50 12.60 2.25
CA THR A 146 -15.93 12.72 2.59
C THR A 146 -16.76 12.24 1.41
N SER A 147 -17.45 11.12 1.57
CA SER A 147 -18.32 10.51 0.55
C SER A 147 -19.27 9.51 1.20
N ASP A 148 -20.41 9.28 0.60
CA ASP A 148 -21.32 8.17 0.92
C ASP A 148 -20.91 6.85 0.23
N GLN A 149 -19.91 6.90 -0.64
CA GLN A 149 -19.35 5.76 -1.35
C GLN A 149 -18.16 5.17 -0.58
N HIS A 150 -17.98 3.85 -0.68
CA HIS A 150 -16.84 3.16 -0.07
C HIS A 150 -15.55 3.36 -0.89
N ARG A 151 -14.43 3.47 -0.19
CA ARG A 151 -13.10 3.34 -0.75
C ARG A 151 -12.57 1.95 -0.42
N ILE A 152 -12.34 1.14 -1.45
CA ILE A 152 -11.85 -0.22 -1.30
C ILE A 152 -10.45 -0.33 -1.89
N SER A 153 -9.54 -0.88 -1.11
CA SER A 153 -8.19 -1.22 -1.55
C SER A 153 -7.84 -2.64 -1.13
N ILE A 154 -6.97 -3.27 -1.92
CA ILE A 154 -6.34 -4.55 -1.56
C ILE A 154 -4.87 -4.25 -1.32
N ALA A 155 -4.45 -4.39 -0.08
CA ALA A 155 -3.07 -4.21 0.34
C ALA A 155 -2.37 -5.56 0.41
N PHE A 156 -1.09 -5.60 0.07
CA PHE A 156 -0.29 -6.81 0.15
C PHE A 156 1.17 -6.52 0.46
N ASP A 157 1.82 -7.48 1.07
CA ASP A 157 3.24 -7.47 1.38
C ASP A 157 3.94 -8.67 0.73
N VAL A 158 5.12 -8.41 0.20
CA VAL A 158 6.09 -9.41 -0.23
C VAL A 158 7.03 -9.65 0.94
N VAL A 159 6.81 -10.76 1.63
CA VAL A 159 7.50 -11.09 2.89
C VAL A 159 8.62 -12.09 2.63
N PRO A 160 9.85 -11.83 3.09
CA PRO A 160 10.93 -12.78 3.00
C PRO A 160 10.59 -14.10 3.69
N VAL A 161 10.98 -15.21 3.07
CA VAL A 161 10.91 -16.56 3.66
C VAL A 161 12.34 -16.98 4.03
N LEU A 162 12.53 -17.30 5.31
CA LEU A 162 13.81 -17.76 5.83
C LEU A 162 14.06 -19.23 5.50
#